data_9b0dadb6ad27e45e63161bb93de2d83c
#
_entry.id   9b0dadb6ad27e45e63161bb93de2d83c
#
_cell.length_a   1.000
_cell.length_b   1.000
_cell.length_c   1.000
_cell.angle_alpha   90.00
_cell.angle_beta   90.00
_cell.angle_gamma   90.00
#
_symmetry.space_group_name_H-M   'P 1'
#
loop_
_entity.id
_entity.type
_entity.pdbx_description
1 polymer ?
#
loop_
_entity_poly.entity_id
_entity_poly.type
_entity_poly.pdbx_seq_one_letter_code
_entity_poly.pdbx_strand_id
1 'polypeptide(L)'
;MVLKRPRKKPPNPIMKKKHTEPLIVRHAVGTALCFTDDEQNIYFIGTEDGQIHKCSCSYNEQYLETYNGHTASVYAIKCSPFIPDVFLSCSADWTIRLWHADREKSYLTMATHSSAVNDLAWSHQHGAVFACTNESFLEIWDLEHSTLDPVHVETVCVDTTMSVVLFTEESDTLMVGDSGGSVYVYAMKNFPSVGTSAEEATKLTSVLASCLSSQLPT
;
A
#
# COMPACT_ATOMS: atom_id res chain seq x y z
N MET A 1 -2.63 -20.00 -9.10
CA MET A 1 -2.80 -20.13 -7.64
C MET A 1 -4.24 -19.76 -7.28
N VAL A 2 -4.85 -20.42 -6.29
CA VAL A 2 -6.20 -20.11 -5.85
C VAL A 2 -6.09 -19.49 -4.47
N LEU A 3 -6.48 -18.22 -4.35
CA LEU A 3 -6.49 -17.49 -3.07
C LEU A 3 -7.62 -18.05 -2.19
N LYS A 4 -7.28 -18.52 -0.99
CA LYS A 4 -8.25 -19.03 -0.01
C LYS A 4 -8.37 -18.05 1.14
N ARG A 5 -9.60 -17.75 1.57
CA ARG A 5 -9.81 -16.93 2.77
C ARG A 5 -9.25 -17.61 4.01
N PRO A 6 -8.66 -16.85 4.95
CA PRO A 6 -8.13 -17.41 6.18
C PRO A 6 -9.22 -18.07 6.99
N ARG A 7 -8.89 -19.20 7.59
CA ARG A 7 -9.78 -19.85 8.57
C ARG A 7 -9.77 -19.02 9.84
N LYS A 8 -10.91 -18.53 10.30
CA LYS A 8 -11.04 -17.98 11.66
C LYS A 8 -10.61 -19.08 12.64
N LYS A 9 -9.67 -18.77 13.55
CA LYS A 9 -9.30 -19.70 14.63
C LYS A 9 -10.58 -20.12 15.37
N PRO A 10 -10.79 -21.42 15.61
CA PRO A 10 -11.95 -21.85 16.35
C PRO A 10 -11.91 -21.25 17.76
N PRO A 11 -13.02 -20.81 18.32
CA PRO A 11 -13.10 -20.45 19.73
C PRO A 11 -12.75 -21.66 20.58
N ASN A 12 -12.14 -21.42 21.74
CA ASN A 12 -11.62 -22.41 22.69
C ASN A 12 -12.49 -23.66 22.82
N PRO A 13 -11.90 -24.85 23.08
CA PRO A 13 -12.56 -26.14 23.01
C PRO A 13 -13.43 -26.46 24.25
N ILE A 14 -14.39 -25.62 24.58
CA ILE A 14 -15.42 -25.93 25.58
C ILE A 14 -16.76 -25.61 24.93
N MET A 15 -17.24 -26.55 24.14
CA MET A 15 -18.62 -26.97 23.93
C MET A 15 -18.70 -27.75 22.61
N LYS A 16 -18.73 -29.08 22.74
CA LYS A 16 -19.16 -29.95 21.65
C LYS A 16 -20.64 -29.72 21.39
N LYS A 17 -20.98 -28.94 20.35
CA LYS A 17 -22.22 -29.10 19.61
C LYS A 17 -21.84 -29.35 18.14
N LYS A 18 -22.13 -30.59 17.71
CA LYS A 18 -22.12 -30.98 16.30
C LYS A 18 -23.16 -30.14 15.54
N HIS A 19 -22.75 -29.01 14.99
CA HIS A 19 -23.38 -28.45 13.81
C HIS A 19 -22.29 -28.44 12.76
N THR A 20 -22.34 -29.43 11.88
CA THR A 20 -21.56 -29.45 10.64
C THR A 20 -22.18 -28.40 9.72
N GLU A 21 -21.85 -27.13 9.93
CA GLU A 21 -22.10 -26.13 8.90
C GLU A 21 -21.22 -26.51 7.72
N PRO A 22 -21.79 -26.57 6.51
CA PRO A 22 -21.01 -26.84 5.32
C PRO A 22 -19.92 -25.73 5.25
N LEU A 23 -18.66 -26.13 5.27
CA LEU A 23 -17.53 -25.21 5.06
C LEU A 23 -17.64 -24.72 3.62
N ILE A 24 -18.33 -23.60 3.42
CA ILE A 24 -18.32 -22.89 2.16
C ILE A 24 -16.91 -22.32 2.03
N VAL A 25 -16.05 -23.02 1.28
CA VAL A 25 -14.73 -22.51 0.91
C VAL A 25 -14.96 -21.45 -0.15
N ARG A 26 -15.03 -20.20 0.29
CA ARG A 26 -15.11 -19.06 -0.61
C ARG A 26 -13.69 -18.67 -1.01
N HIS A 27 -13.45 -18.56 -2.31
CA HIS A 27 -12.19 -18.04 -2.83
C HIS A 27 -12.14 -16.53 -2.61
N ALA A 28 -10.99 -16.02 -2.17
CA ALA A 28 -10.76 -14.58 -2.11
C ALA A 28 -10.47 -14.05 -3.53
N VAL A 29 -11.02 -12.88 -3.83
CA VAL A 29 -10.75 -12.17 -5.08
C VAL A 29 -9.48 -11.36 -4.91
N GLY A 30 -8.54 -11.47 -5.86
CA GLY A 30 -7.38 -10.58 -5.95
C GLY A 30 -7.81 -9.26 -6.59
N THR A 31 -7.49 -8.16 -5.94
CA THR A 31 -7.88 -6.80 -6.34
C THR A 31 -6.71 -5.94 -6.77
N ALA A 32 -5.51 -6.22 -6.27
CA ALA A 32 -4.28 -5.52 -6.57
C ALA A 32 -3.13 -6.49 -6.82
N LEU A 33 -2.19 -6.13 -7.68
CA LEU A 33 -1.01 -6.92 -8.01
C LEU A 33 0.20 -5.99 -8.18
N CYS A 34 1.33 -6.38 -7.58
CA CYS A 34 2.61 -5.70 -7.76
C CYS A 34 3.74 -6.73 -7.85
N PHE A 35 4.61 -6.61 -8.85
CA PHE A 35 5.86 -7.36 -8.93
C PHE A 35 6.98 -6.58 -8.24
N THR A 36 7.95 -7.28 -7.68
CA THR A 36 9.19 -6.67 -7.19
C THR A 36 10.16 -6.51 -8.35
N ASP A 37 10.88 -5.39 -8.39
CA ASP A 37 11.80 -5.10 -9.51
C ASP A 37 13.01 -6.03 -9.53
N ASP A 38 13.52 -6.44 -8.36
CA ASP A 38 14.71 -7.29 -8.25
C ASP A 38 14.43 -8.76 -8.52
N GLU A 39 13.26 -9.25 -8.13
CA GLU A 39 12.91 -10.66 -8.24
C GLU A 39 11.66 -10.84 -9.11
N GLN A 40 11.81 -10.96 -10.42
CA GLN A 40 10.70 -11.14 -11.37
C GLN A 40 9.79 -12.35 -11.08
N ASN A 41 10.21 -13.23 -10.17
CA ASN A 41 9.43 -14.39 -9.74
C ASN A 41 8.58 -14.15 -8.50
N ILE A 42 8.75 -13.02 -7.81
CA ILE A 42 8.01 -12.66 -6.60
C ILE A 42 7.02 -11.54 -6.91
N TYR A 43 5.81 -11.69 -6.38
CA TYR A 43 4.77 -10.68 -6.50
C TYR A 43 3.92 -10.62 -5.23
N PHE A 44 3.34 -9.46 -4.99
CA PHE A 44 2.36 -9.23 -3.95
C PHE A 44 0.97 -9.17 -4.57
N ILE A 45 -0.02 -9.77 -3.90
CA ILE A 45 -1.41 -9.71 -4.29
C ILE A 45 -2.28 -9.26 -3.13
N GLY A 46 -3.03 -8.17 -3.35
CA GLY A 46 -4.05 -7.69 -2.42
C GLY A 46 -5.39 -8.36 -2.68
N THR A 47 -6.18 -8.53 -1.63
CA THR A 47 -7.46 -9.21 -1.70
C THR A 47 -8.63 -8.32 -1.26
N GLU A 48 -9.84 -8.72 -1.64
CA GLU A 48 -11.09 -8.08 -1.19
C GLU A 48 -11.28 -8.16 0.34
N ASP A 49 -10.64 -9.12 1.01
CA ASP A 49 -10.72 -9.31 2.46
C ASP A 49 -9.69 -8.47 3.25
N GLY A 50 -8.88 -7.66 2.56
CA GLY A 50 -7.85 -6.81 3.20
C GLY A 50 -6.54 -7.52 3.50
N GLN A 51 -6.33 -8.74 2.99
CA GLN A 51 -5.06 -9.43 3.13
C GLN A 51 -4.17 -9.16 1.93
N ILE A 52 -2.86 -9.14 2.19
CA ILE A 52 -1.85 -9.10 1.16
C ILE A 52 -1.04 -10.39 1.25
N HIS A 53 -0.80 -11.04 0.13
CA HIS A 53 -0.02 -12.27 0.08
C HIS A 53 1.22 -12.08 -0.80
N LYS A 54 2.37 -12.49 -0.29
CA LYS A 54 3.60 -12.66 -1.07
C LYS A 54 3.53 -14.01 -1.77
N CYS A 55 3.75 -14.02 -3.06
CA CYS A 55 3.58 -15.17 -3.93
C CYS A 55 4.79 -15.36 -4.82
N SER A 56 5.02 -16.58 -5.29
CA SER A 56 6.05 -16.87 -6.27
C SER A 56 5.42 -17.42 -7.56
N CYS A 57 5.91 -16.98 -8.70
CA CYS A 57 5.53 -17.54 -10.00
C CYS A 57 5.99 -19.00 -10.17
N SER A 58 7.10 -19.35 -9.53
CA SER A 58 7.69 -20.70 -9.60
C SER A 58 7.04 -21.70 -8.65
N TYR A 59 6.36 -21.21 -7.60
CA TYR A 59 5.70 -22.04 -6.59
C TYR A 59 4.27 -21.56 -6.37
N ASN A 60 3.30 -22.29 -6.90
CA ASN A 60 1.90 -21.87 -6.96
C ASN A 60 0.94 -22.67 -6.07
N GLU A 61 1.44 -23.56 -5.20
CA GLU A 61 0.60 -24.39 -4.33
C GLU A 61 0.07 -23.59 -3.13
N GLN A 62 0.87 -22.65 -2.59
CA GLN A 62 0.49 -21.78 -1.47
C GLN A 62 1.25 -20.47 -1.53
N TYR A 63 0.80 -19.47 -0.74
CA TYR A 63 1.56 -18.23 -0.58
C TYR A 63 2.83 -18.46 0.19
N LEU A 64 3.83 -17.59 -0.02
CA LEU A 64 5.06 -17.58 0.77
C LEU A 64 4.76 -16.95 2.15
N GLU A 65 4.11 -15.79 2.16
CA GLU A 65 3.81 -15.02 3.36
C GLU A 65 2.44 -14.33 3.25
N THR A 66 1.89 -13.92 4.40
CA THR A 66 0.62 -13.21 4.48
C THR A 66 0.74 -12.02 5.43
N TYR A 67 0.42 -10.83 4.91
CA TYR A 67 0.42 -9.56 5.64
C TYR A 67 -1.01 -9.21 6.02
N ASN A 68 -1.24 -9.04 7.33
CA ASN A 68 -2.55 -8.77 7.87
C ASN A 68 -2.60 -7.36 8.45
N GLY A 69 -3.60 -6.59 8.05
CA GLY A 69 -3.75 -5.23 8.58
C GLY A 69 -4.97 -4.52 8.08
N HIS A 70 -5.18 -4.43 6.78
CA HIS A 70 -6.38 -3.82 6.22
C HIS A 70 -7.65 -4.57 6.63
N THR A 71 -8.74 -3.84 6.80
CA THR A 71 -10.05 -4.37 7.21
C THR A 71 -11.06 -4.42 6.06
N ALA A 72 -10.70 -3.87 4.90
CA ALA A 72 -11.49 -3.86 3.67
C ALA A 72 -10.60 -4.12 2.45
N SER A 73 -11.18 -4.12 1.25
CA SER A 73 -10.49 -4.42 -0.01
C SER A 73 -9.24 -3.58 -0.22
N VAL A 74 -8.14 -4.22 -0.60
CA VAL A 74 -6.89 -3.55 -1.00
C VAL A 74 -7.04 -3.10 -2.44
N TYR A 75 -6.94 -1.80 -2.71
CA TYR A 75 -7.15 -1.24 -4.05
C TYR A 75 -5.85 -1.15 -4.85
N ALA A 76 -4.73 -0.81 -4.21
CA ALA A 76 -3.44 -0.81 -4.88
C ALA A 76 -2.32 -1.28 -3.94
N ILE A 77 -1.27 -1.82 -4.56
CA ILE A 77 0.01 -2.15 -3.93
C ILE A 77 1.10 -1.61 -4.85
N LYS A 78 2.08 -0.90 -4.29
CA LYS A 78 3.21 -0.34 -5.04
C LYS A 78 4.51 -0.60 -4.30
N CYS A 79 5.43 -1.32 -4.94
CA CYS A 79 6.76 -1.53 -4.42
C CYS A 79 7.59 -0.24 -4.52
N SER A 80 8.49 -0.03 -3.56
CA SER A 80 9.39 1.12 -3.59
C SER A 80 10.42 0.96 -4.70
N PRO A 81 10.69 2.01 -5.49
CA PRO A 81 11.75 1.97 -6.50
C PRO A 81 13.17 2.00 -5.91
N PHE A 82 13.31 2.28 -4.60
CA PHE A 82 14.61 2.40 -3.92
C PHE A 82 14.96 1.19 -3.05
N ILE A 83 13.96 0.54 -2.47
CA ILE A 83 14.14 -0.64 -1.60
C ILE A 83 13.11 -1.69 -2.01
N PRO A 84 13.53 -2.79 -2.66
CA PRO A 84 12.63 -3.80 -3.25
C PRO A 84 11.71 -4.48 -2.24
N ASP A 85 12.18 -4.64 -0.99
CA ASP A 85 11.41 -5.27 0.08
C ASP A 85 10.39 -4.34 0.75
N VAL A 86 10.36 -3.07 0.37
CA VAL A 86 9.43 -2.06 0.91
C VAL A 86 8.29 -1.83 -0.05
N PHE A 87 7.06 -1.84 0.45
CA PHE A 87 5.89 -1.55 -0.36
C PHE A 87 4.82 -0.79 0.42
N LEU A 88 4.02 -0.03 -0.32
CA LEU A 88 2.81 0.63 0.15
C LEU A 88 1.58 -0.14 -0.32
N SER A 89 0.53 -0.08 0.47
CA SER A 89 -0.81 -0.50 0.07
C SER A 89 -1.85 0.51 0.48
N CYS A 90 -2.90 0.64 -0.32
CA CYS A 90 -4.08 1.41 0.04
C CYS A 90 -5.35 0.58 -0.03
N SER A 91 -6.37 1.01 0.69
CA SER A 91 -7.57 0.20 0.88
C SER A 91 -8.83 1.05 1.01
N ALA A 92 -9.96 0.37 0.80
CA ALA A 92 -11.28 0.87 1.10
C ALA A 92 -11.52 1.14 2.60
N ASP A 93 -10.59 0.76 3.48
CA ASP A 93 -10.65 1.06 4.92
C ASP A 93 -10.10 2.45 5.27
N TRP A 94 -9.84 3.30 4.27
CA TRP A 94 -9.36 4.68 4.36
C TRP A 94 -7.93 4.79 4.90
N THR A 95 -7.18 3.69 4.84
CA THR A 95 -5.79 3.68 5.31
C THR A 95 -4.81 3.38 4.20
N ILE A 96 -3.62 3.97 4.33
CA ILE A 96 -2.41 3.60 3.62
C ILE A 96 -1.49 2.92 4.61
N ARG A 97 -0.83 1.86 4.20
CA ARG A 97 0.09 1.13 5.05
C ARG A 97 1.45 0.96 4.38
N LEU A 98 2.48 1.18 5.19
CA LEU A 98 3.86 0.92 4.81
C LEU A 98 4.29 -0.42 5.38
N TRP A 99 4.87 -1.25 4.51
CA TRP A 99 5.28 -2.61 4.83
C TRP A 99 6.74 -2.84 4.44
N HIS A 100 7.32 -3.83 5.09
CA HIS A 100 8.58 -4.43 4.68
C HIS A 100 8.38 -5.95 4.61
N ALA A 101 8.99 -6.60 3.61
CA ALA A 101 8.75 -8.00 3.29
C ALA A 101 9.17 -8.98 4.38
N ASP A 102 10.00 -8.58 5.33
CA ASP A 102 10.46 -9.40 6.45
C ASP A 102 9.46 -9.49 7.61
N ARG A 103 8.36 -8.72 7.58
CA ARG A 103 7.46 -8.58 8.71
C ARG A 103 5.99 -8.61 8.31
N GLU A 104 5.20 -9.50 8.94
CA GLU A 104 3.76 -9.65 8.69
C GLU A 104 2.89 -8.42 9.08
N LYS A 105 3.43 -7.54 9.95
CA LYS A 105 2.72 -6.33 10.41
C LYS A 105 3.26 -5.10 9.74
N SER A 106 2.38 -4.14 9.44
CA SER A 106 2.78 -2.86 8.88
C SER A 106 3.70 -2.08 9.81
N TYR A 107 4.67 -1.40 9.22
CA TYR A 107 5.55 -0.45 9.92
C TYR A 107 4.82 0.83 10.28
N LEU A 108 3.95 1.28 9.40
CA LEU A 108 3.18 2.51 9.58
C LEU A 108 1.76 2.30 9.04
N THR A 109 0.81 2.96 9.69
CA THR A 109 -0.57 3.07 9.22
C THR A 109 -0.94 4.54 9.22
N MET A 110 -1.24 5.06 8.05
CA MET A 110 -1.64 6.44 7.82
C MET A 110 -3.12 6.46 7.47
N ALA A 111 -3.88 7.30 8.16
CA ALA A 111 -5.30 7.48 7.87
C ALA A 111 -5.49 8.71 6.98
N THR A 112 -6.22 8.58 5.89
CA THR A 112 -6.63 9.67 5.04
C THR A 112 -7.88 10.36 5.57
N HIS A 113 -8.11 11.60 5.16
CA HIS A 113 -9.05 12.51 5.84
C HIS A 113 -10.53 12.13 5.74
N SER A 114 -11.01 11.40 4.71
CA SER A 114 -12.48 11.29 4.59
C SER A 114 -13.05 10.20 3.70
N SER A 115 -12.23 9.45 2.95
CA SER A 115 -12.74 8.46 2.00
C SER A 115 -11.72 7.36 1.68
N ALA A 116 -12.18 6.36 0.93
CA ALA A 116 -11.33 5.29 0.43
C ALA A 116 -10.18 5.82 -0.42
N VAL A 117 -9.00 5.23 -0.27
CA VAL A 117 -7.83 5.57 -1.07
C VAL A 117 -7.86 4.72 -2.34
N ASN A 118 -8.05 5.38 -3.48
CA ASN A 118 -8.26 4.71 -4.76
C ASN A 118 -6.96 4.20 -5.39
N ASP A 119 -5.91 5.02 -5.35
CA ASP A 119 -4.60 4.66 -5.91
C ASP A 119 -3.48 5.37 -5.16
N LEU A 120 -2.25 4.89 -5.33
CA LEU A 120 -1.04 5.45 -4.77
C LEU A 120 0.14 5.27 -5.73
N ALA A 121 1.12 6.16 -5.64
CA ALA A 121 2.34 6.10 -6.42
C ALA A 121 3.54 6.58 -5.62
N TRP A 122 4.68 5.88 -5.73
CA TRP A 122 5.96 6.35 -5.22
C TRP A 122 6.56 7.42 -6.14
N SER A 123 7.25 8.37 -5.55
CA SER A 123 8.16 9.23 -6.30
C SER A 123 9.35 8.40 -6.78
N HIS A 124 9.79 8.63 -8.03
CA HIS A 124 11.01 8.03 -8.57
C HIS A 124 12.26 8.86 -8.26
N GLN A 125 12.08 10.07 -7.74
CA GLN A 125 13.15 10.99 -7.41
C GLN A 125 13.46 11.05 -5.90
N HIS A 126 12.45 10.83 -5.05
CA HIS A 126 12.53 10.98 -3.59
C HIS A 126 12.08 9.71 -2.88
N GLY A 127 12.98 9.06 -2.13
CA GLY A 127 12.76 7.74 -1.54
C GLY A 127 11.68 7.68 -0.47
N ALA A 128 11.44 8.78 0.24
CA ALA A 128 10.43 8.86 1.29
C ALA A 128 9.12 9.54 0.85
N VAL A 129 8.99 9.91 -0.44
CA VAL A 129 7.84 10.66 -0.95
C VAL A 129 6.92 9.76 -1.77
N PHE A 130 5.63 9.84 -1.50
CA PHE A 130 4.60 9.22 -2.31
C PHE A 130 3.37 10.12 -2.42
N ALA A 131 2.53 9.85 -3.39
CA ALA A 131 1.23 10.49 -3.54
C ALA A 131 0.12 9.45 -3.49
N CYS A 132 -1.05 9.85 -3.04
CA CYS A 132 -2.26 9.06 -3.11
C CYS A 132 -3.45 9.90 -3.53
N THR A 133 -4.44 9.23 -4.09
CA THR A 133 -5.72 9.82 -4.45
C THR A 133 -6.84 9.15 -3.70
N ASN A 134 -7.74 9.96 -3.18
CA ASN A 134 -9.04 9.54 -2.68
C ASN A 134 -10.14 10.16 -3.57
N GLU A 135 -11.40 10.12 -3.14
CA GLU A 135 -12.52 10.57 -3.98
C GLU A 135 -12.33 11.98 -4.57
N SER A 136 -11.83 12.95 -3.78
CA SER A 136 -11.77 14.36 -4.19
C SER A 136 -10.40 15.00 -4.00
N PHE A 137 -9.49 14.35 -3.29
CA PHE A 137 -8.23 14.93 -2.89
C PHE A 137 -7.04 14.16 -3.47
N LEU A 138 -6.03 14.92 -3.86
CA LEU A 138 -4.69 14.46 -4.07
C LEU A 138 -3.88 14.81 -2.83
N GLU A 139 -3.31 13.82 -2.17
CA GLU A 139 -2.45 13.99 -1.01
C GLU A 139 -1.01 13.63 -1.37
N ILE A 140 -0.06 14.48 -0.99
CA ILE A 140 1.37 14.23 -1.14
C ILE A 140 1.94 14.03 0.26
N TRP A 141 2.62 12.94 0.45
CA TRP A 141 3.23 12.52 1.70
C TRP A 141 4.74 12.54 1.59
N ASP A 142 5.40 13.08 2.59
CA ASP A 142 6.84 12.99 2.81
C ASP A 142 7.09 12.39 4.19
N LEU A 143 7.49 11.13 4.22
CA LEU A 143 7.67 10.35 5.44
C LEU A 143 8.88 10.81 6.28
N GLU A 144 9.83 11.54 5.69
CA GLU A 144 10.91 12.19 6.44
C GLU A 144 10.37 13.39 7.26
N HIS A 145 9.41 14.12 6.69
CA HIS A 145 8.85 15.32 7.31
C HIS A 145 7.76 14.98 8.32
N SER A 146 6.80 14.14 7.92
CA SER A 146 5.67 13.74 8.77
C SER A 146 5.16 12.35 8.41
N THR A 147 4.88 11.56 9.45
CA THR A 147 4.20 10.26 9.33
C THR A 147 2.74 10.30 9.74
N LEU A 148 2.25 11.47 10.17
CA LEU A 148 0.88 11.67 10.68
C LEU A 148 -0.01 12.40 9.69
N ASP A 149 0.54 13.41 9.01
CA ASP A 149 -0.22 14.28 8.11
C ASP A 149 0.51 14.42 6.77
N PRO A 150 -0.23 14.51 5.64
CA PRO A 150 0.34 14.80 4.34
C PRO A 150 0.98 16.20 4.32
N VAL A 151 2.04 16.37 3.57
CA VAL A 151 2.72 17.67 3.40
C VAL A 151 1.93 18.63 2.50
N HIS A 152 1.12 18.06 1.61
CA HIS A 152 0.24 18.83 0.73
C HIS A 152 -1.04 18.08 0.42
N VAL A 153 -2.15 18.83 0.40
CA VAL A 153 -3.47 18.32 0.02
C VAL A 153 -4.06 19.28 -1.02
N GLU A 154 -4.39 18.75 -2.18
CA GLU A 154 -5.02 19.50 -3.25
C GLU A 154 -6.41 18.94 -3.55
N THR A 155 -7.39 19.82 -3.66
CA THR A 155 -8.73 19.47 -4.13
C THR A 155 -8.75 19.56 -5.64
N VAL A 156 -8.76 18.43 -6.33
CA VAL A 156 -8.66 18.40 -7.80
C VAL A 156 -10.01 18.57 -8.47
N CYS A 157 -11.04 17.99 -7.90
CA CYS A 157 -12.40 17.99 -8.48
C CYS A 157 -13.47 18.01 -7.41
N VAL A 158 -14.66 18.56 -7.77
CA VAL A 158 -15.83 18.59 -6.89
C VAL A 158 -16.88 17.56 -7.34
N ASP A 159 -16.96 17.27 -8.65
CA ASP A 159 -18.05 16.46 -9.25
C ASP A 159 -17.57 15.09 -9.78
N THR A 160 -16.28 14.82 -9.77
CA THR A 160 -15.70 13.54 -10.25
C THR A 160 -14.78 12.94 -9.19
N THR A 161 -14.55 11.64 -9.28
CA THR A 161 -13.65 10.93 -8.36
C THR A 161 -12.27 10.74 -8.98
N MET A 162 -11.21 10.93 -8.19
CA MET A 162 -9.85 10.59 -8.61
C MET A 162 -9.69 9.09 -8.66
N SER A 163 -9.17 8.56 -9.75
CA SER A 163 -9.07 7.12 -9.97
C SER A 163 -7.66 6.59 -10.05
N VAL A 164 -6.71 7.42 -10.49
CA VAL A 164 -5.33 6.99 -10.73
C VAL A 164 -4.35 8.13 -10.45
N VAL A 165 -3.19 7.80 -9.92
CA VAL A 165 -2.07 8.71 -9.71
C VAL A 165 -0.78 8.08 -10.21
N LEU A 166 0.08 8.89 -10.83
CA LEU A 166 1.36 8.45 -11.38
C LEU A 166 2.40 9.56 -11.26
N PHE A 167 3.59 9.22 -10.76
CA PHE A 167 4.79 10.05 -10.93
C PHE A 167 5.48 9.72 -12.24
N THR A 168 6.06 10.73 -12.87
CA THR A 168 6.97 10.52 -14.01
C THR A 168 8.34 10.05 -13.50
N GLU A 169 9.02 9.23 -14.28
CA GLU A 169 10.31 8.65 -13.88
C GLU A 169 11.46 9.68 -13.82
N GLU A 170 11.47 10.63 -14.75
CA GLU A 170 12.60 11.55 -14.96
C GLU A 170 12.39 12.95 -14.36
N SER A 171 11.22 13.24 -13.81
CA SER A 171 10.90 14.59 -13.33
C SER A 171 9.96 14.57 -12.12
N ASP A 172 9.97 15.66 -11.36
CA ASP A 172 9.02 15.89 -10.25
C ASP A 172 7.63 16.27 -10.76
N THR A 173 7.12 15.50 -11.72
CA THR A 173 5.80 15.71 -12.31
C THR A 173 4.86 14.61 -11.88
N LEU A 174 3.68 15.01 -11.45
CA LEU A 174 2.61 14.13 -11.00
C LEU A 174 1.43 14.24 -11.97
N MET A 175 0.89 13.11 -12.38
CA MET A 175 -0.31 13.03 -13.19
C MET A 175 -1.43 12.36 -12.40
N VAL A 176 -2.62 12.93 -12.49
CA VAL A 176 -3.83 12.40 -11.82
C VAL A 176 -4.96 12.30 -12.84
N GLY A 177 -5.56 11.13 -12.92
CA GLY A 177 -6.74 10.88 -13.77
C GLY A 177 -8.01 10.81 -12.96
N ASP A 178 -9.09 11.40 -13.50
CA ASP A 178 -10.41 11.37 -12.90
C ASP A 178 -11.38 10.41 -13.62
N SER A 179 -12.50 10.13 -12.99
CA SER A 179 -13.57 9.30 -13.56
C SER A 179 -14.31 9.97 -14.72
N GLY A 180 -14.13 11.29 -14.93
CA GLY A 180 -14.66 12.05 -16.05
C GLY A 180 -13.82 11.97 -17.33
N GLY A 181 -12.62 11.34 -17.24
CA GLY A 181 -11.67 11.20 -18.34
C GLY A 181 -10.70 12.37 -18.48
N SER A 182 -10.63 13.27 -17.49
CA SER A 182 -9.65 14.35 -17.45
C SER A 182 -8.34 13.85 -16.85
N VAL A 183 -7.23 14.45 -17.29
CA VAL A 183 -5.89 14.22 -16.73
C VAL A 183 -5.30 15.56 -16.30
N TYR A 184 -4.98 15.66 -15.04
CA TYR A 184 -4.33 16.82 -14.42
C TYR A 184 -2.84 16.57 -14.30
N VAL A 185 -2.04 17.56 -14.64
CA VAL A 185 -0.57 17.46 -14.59
C VAL A 185 -0.04 18.53 -13.64
N TYR A 186 0.65 18.10 -12.61
CA TYR A 186 1.21 18.94 -11.56
C TYR A 186 2.72 18.85 -11.58
N ALA A 187 3.40 19.99 -11.52
CA ALA A 187 4.84 20.05 -11.26
C ALA A 187 5.05 20.32 -9.76
N MET A 188 5.73 19.43 -9.08
CA MET A 188 6.11 19.63 -7.68
C MET A 188 7.18 20.72 -7.59
N LYS A 189 7.04 21.61 -6.64
CA LYS A 189 7.98 22.71 -6.37
C LYS A 189 8.38 22.70 -4.91
N ASN A 190 9.59 23.24 -4.66
CA ASN A 190 10.14 23.36 -3.30
C ASN A 190 10.44 22.03 -2.59
N PHE A 191 10.61 20.95 -3.36
CA PHE A 191 11.20 19.73 -2.83
C PHE A 191 12.73 19.90 -2.71
N PRO A 192 13.37 19.19 -1.76
CA PRO A 192 14.83 19.18 -1.67
C PRO A 192 15.45 18.69 -2.99
N SER A 193 16.70 19.05 -3.23
CA SER A 193 17.44 18.52 -4.39
C SER A 193 17.49 17.00 -4.33
N VAL A 194 17.27 16.37 -5.49
CA VAL A 194 17.34 14.92 -5.65
C VAL A 194 18.73 14.42 -5.27
N GLY A 195 18.78 13.46 -4.35
CA GLY A 195 20.00 12.78 -3.95
C GLY A 195 20.35 11.63 -4.92
N THR A 196 21.41 10.92 -4.60
CA THR A 196 21.69 9.63 -5.26
C THR A 196 20.68 8.57 -4.81
N SER A 197 20.45 7.54 -5.64
CA SER A 197 19.53 6.44 -5.28
C SER A 197 19.89 5.80 -3.94
N ALA A 198 21.18 5.71 -3.59
CA ALA A 198 21.62 5.19 -2.29
C ALA A 198 21.29 6.13 -1.13
N GLU A 199 21.35 7.44 -1.33
CA GLU A 199 20.94 8.42 -0.30
C GLU A 199 19.43 8.37 -0.07
N GLU A 200 18.65 8.29 -1.14
CA GLU A 200 17.19 8.18 -1.05
C GLU A 200 16.75 6.85 -0.39
N ALA A 201 17.40 5.74 -0.68
CA ALA A 201 17.20 4.47 0.03
C ALA A 201 17.54 4.59 1.53
N THR A 202 18.61 5.33 1.88
CA THR A 202 19.00 5.56 3.27
C THR A 202 17.95 6.38 4.03
N LYS A 203 17.35 7.39 3.39
CA LYS A 203 16.24 8.16 3.97
C LYS A 203 15.07 7.26 4.32
N LEU A 204 14.61 6.45 3.37
CA LEU A 204 13.51 5.51 3.61
C LEU A 204 13.83 4.50 4.71
N THR A 205 15.07 3.99 4.76
CA THR A 205 15.54 3.10 5.83
C THR A 205 15.50 3.79 7.20
N SER A 206 15.87 5.06 7.29
CA SER A 206 15.81 5.83 8.52
C SER A 206 14.38 6.01 9.03
N VAL A 207 13.44 6.24 8.12
CA VAL A 207 12.00 6.29 8.44
C VAL A 207 11.52 4.95 9.00
N LEU A 208 11.85 3.83 8.37
CA LEU A 208 11.48 2.50 8.86
C LEU A 208 12.06 2.24 10.27
N ALA A 209 13.30 2.62 10.52
CA ALA A 209 13.94 2.48 11.84
C ALA A 209 13.24 3.33 12.91
N SER A 210 12.84 4.56 12.58
CA SER A 210 12.11 5.43 13.50
C SER A 210 10.71 4.88 13.83
N CYS A 211 10.01 4.31 12.84
CA CYS A 211 8.72 3.66 13.05
C CYS A 211 8.82 2.45 13.98
N LEU A 212 9.90 1.66 13.88
CA LEU A 212 10.13 0.53 14.78
C LEU A 212 10.37 0.99 16.22
N SER A 213 11.17 2.02 16.41
CA SER A 213 11.47 2.54 17.76
C SER A 213 10.23 3.06 18.47
N SER A 214 9.28 3.63 17.74
CA SER A 214 8.01 4.12 18.28
C SER A 214 7.00 3.00 18.64
N GLN A 215 7.18 1.80 18.10
CA GLN A 215 6.30 0.64 18.37
C GLN A 215 6.78 -0.26 19.52
N LEU A 216 7.99 -0.05 20.04
CA LEU A 216 8.49 -0.79 21.21
C LEU A 216 7.79 -0.24 22.46
N PRO A 217 7.18 -1.10 23.30
CA PRO A 217 6.63 -0.67 24.58
C PRO A 217 7.77 -0.18 25.46
N THR A 218 7.67 1.03 25.98
CA THR A 218 8.53 1.60 27.03
C THR A 218 8.36 0.87 28.34
#